data_88225c1d87a27d67e9c130dce1b6e023
#
_entry.id   88225c1d87a27d67e9c130dce1b6e023
#
_cell.length_a   1.000
_cell.length_b   1.000
_cell.length_c   1.000
_cell.angle_alpha   90.00
_cell.angle_beta   90.00
_cell.angle_gamma   90.00
#
_symmetry.space_group_name_H-M   'P 1'
#
loop_
_entity.id
_entity.type
_entity.pdbx_description
1 polymer ?
#
loop_
_entity_poly.entity_id
_entity_poly.type
_entity_poly.pdbx_seq_one_letter_code
_entity_poly.pdbx_strand_id
1 'polypeptide(L)'
;YPGAPKFDSSEFPGPKSQILLKEAPQYESMTRGAGEFPMVFDEGKGVTVKDPDGNLYIDISAGVGVSSVGRSHPQVLSAIESQSKRLMHASDMSNSKRGELAKVISSIAPPGLRDNCISYFAQSGSGALETAIKFARKVTGRNQILAFHGAYHGVWHASNAITTGDQYRSGYGPFMGGVIHAPYPYAYRFPFPLGGKSCEVVAGEYVDYLLNTPYTAA
;
A
#
# COMPACT_ATOMS: atom_id res chain seq x y z
N TYR A 1 19.87 -15.15 3.72
CA TYR A 1 20.59 -16.39 3.50
C TYR A 1 21.88 -16.10 2.71
N PRO A 2 23.05 -16.50 3.21
CA PRO A 2 24.28 -16.43 2.46
C PRO A 2 24.18 -17.32 1.21
N GLY A 3 24.80 -16.86 0.10
CA GLY A 3 24.80 -17.61 -1.16
C GLY A 3 23.58 -17.43 -2.06
N ALA A 4 22.66 -16.53 -1.72
CA ALA A 4 21.60 -16.15 -2.65
C ALA A 4 22.15 -15.24 -3.79
N PRO A 5 21.62 -15.35 -5.04
CA PRO A 5 20.64 -16.33 -5.46
C PRO A 5 21.23 -17.73 -5.63
N LYS A 6 20.45 -18.76 -5.31
CA LYS A 6 20.84 -20.16 -5.50
C LYS A 6 19.62 -20.99 -5.90
N PHE A 7 19.75 -21.83 -6.90
CA PHE A 7 18.71 -22.73 -7.34
C PHE A 7 19.17 -24.17 -7.11
N ASP A 8 18.43 -24.88 -6.25
CA ASP A 8 18.67 -26.30 -5.96
C ASP A 8 17.78 -27.20 -6.84
N SER A 9 16.71 -26.65 -7.42
CA SER A 9 15.87 -27.32 -8.40
C SER A 9 16.28 -26.96 -9.83
N SER A 10 16.29 -27.94 -10.72
CA SER A 10 16.49 -27.74 -12.16
C SER A 10 15.21 -27.22 -12.85
N GLU A 11 14.08 -27.27 -12.17
CA GLU A 11 12.77 -26.81 -12.65
C GLU A 11 12.33 -25.55 -11.90
N PHE A 12 11.65 -24.64 -12.59
CA PHE A 12 11.04 -23.45 -12.01
C PHE A 12 9.55 -23.34 -12.41
N PRO A 13 8.63 -23.27 -11.43
CA PRO A 13 8.84 -23.52 -10.01
C PRO A 13 9.25 -24.97 -9.73
N GLY A 14 9.91 -25.24 -8.60
CA GLY A 14 10.30 -26.58 -8.21
C GLY A 14 9.10 -27.48 -7.84
N PRO A 15 9.30 -28.80 -7.71
CA PRO A 15 8.20 -29.75 -7.59
C PRO A 15 7.29 -29.54 -6.38
N LYS A 16 7.82 -29.12 -5.22
CA LYS A 16 6.99 -28.81 -4.05
C LYS A 16 6.17 -27.53 -4.26
N SER A 17 6.78 -26.52 -4.84
CA SER A 17 6.10 -25.28 -5.19
C SER A 17 4.99 -25.53 -6.22
N GLN A 18 5.19 -26.39 -7.21
CA GLN A 18 4.17 -26.79 -8.20
C GLN A 18 2.94 -27.42 -7.53
N ILE A 19 3.14 -28.30 -6.55
CA ILE A 19 2.04 -28.92 -5.79
C ILE A 19 1.23 -27.83 -5.06
N LEU A 20 1.88 -26.95 -4.31
CA LEU A 20 1.21 -25.88 -3.57
C LEU A 20 0.45 -24.92 -4.49
N LEU A 21 1.05 -24.51 -5.61
CA LEU A 21 0.40 -23.65 -6.60
C LEU A 21 -0.81 -24.31 -7.28
N LYS A 22 -0.80 -25.63 -7.42
CA LYS A 22 -1.95 -26.39 -7.97
C LYS A 22 -3.07 -26.55 -6.94
N GLU A 23 -2.76 -26.69 -5.67
CA GLU A 23 -3.73 -26.88 -4.61
C GLU A 23 -4.35 -25.57 -4.12
N ALA A 24 -3.56 -24.48 -4.04
CA ALA A 24 -3.99 -23.21 -3.51
C ALA A 24 -5.32 -22.69 -4.08
N PRO A 25 -5.59 -22.74 -5.41
CA PRO A 25 -6.86 -22.26 -5.99
C PRO A 25 -8.11 -22.99 -5.51
N GLN A 26 -7.97 -24.15 -4.86
CA GLN A 26 -9.10 -24.91 -4.33
C GLN A 26 -9.61 -24.31 -3.00
N TYR A 27 -8.78 -23.60 -2.28
CA TYR A 27 -9.04 -23.15 -0.91
C TYR A 27 -8.77 -21.66 -0.71
N GLU A 28 -7.98 -21.05 -1.57
CA GLU A 28 -7.56 -19.66 -1.48
C GLU A 28 -7.98 -18.90 -2.73
N SER A 29 -8.49 -17.69 -2.53
CA SER A 29 -8.74 -16.76 -3.64
C SER A 29 -7.41 -16.40 -4.29
N MET A 30 -7.25 -16.77 -5.54
CA MET A 30 -6.05 -16.44 -6.32
C MET A 30 -5.98 -14.94 -6.52
N THR A 31 -5.19 -14.29 -5.71
CA THR A 31 -4.80 -12.92 -5.92
C THR A 31 -3.76 -12.86 -7.05
N ARG A 32 -3.61 -11.68 -7.61
CA ARG A 32 -2.82 -11.41 -8.79
C ARG A 32 -1.37 -11.94 -8.77
N GLY A 33 -0.72 -11.90 -7.60
CA GLY A 33 0.67 -12.33 -7.46
C GLY A 33 0.91 -13.80 -7.83
N ALA A 34 0.03 -14.70 -7.41
CA ALA A 34 0.19 -16.12 -7.64
C ALA A 34 -0.04 -16.53 -9.12
N GLY A 35 -0.82 -15.76 -9.89
CA GLY A 35 -1.04 -15.98 -11.31
C GLY A 35 0.06 -15.41 -12.21
N GLU A 36 0.68 -14.30 -11.80
CA GLU A 36 1.72 -13.63 -12.59
C GLU A 36 3.13 -14.17 -12.29
N PHE A 37 3.37 -14.56 -11.04
CA PHE A 37 4.66 -15.08 -10.59
C PHE A 37 4.46 -16.43 -9.88
N PRO A 38 4.76 -17.53 -10.54
CA PRO A 38 4.57 -18.86 -9.96
C PRO A 38 5.66 -19.16 -8.91
N MET A 39 5.69 -18.36 -7.86
CA MET A 39 6.65 -18.46 -6.75
C MET A 39 5.91 -18.71 -5.44
N VAL A 40 6.47 -19.57 -4.61
CA VAL A 40 6.02 -19.83 -3.25
C VAL A 40 7.12 -19.37 -2.31
N PHE A 41 6.81 -18.45 -1.38
CA PHE A 41 7.74 -18.01 -0.35
C PHE A 41 7.41 -18.72 0.96
N ASP A 42 8.35 -19.47 1.48
CA ASP A 42 8.21 -20.24 2.72
C ASP A 42 8.99 -19.60 3.88
N GLU A 43 10.21 -19.18 3.60
CA GLU A 43 11.08 -18.55 4.57
C GLU A 43 11.62 -17.22 4.04
N GLY A 44 12.03 -16.32 4.96
CA GLY A 44 12.67 -15.06 4.57
C GLY A 44 13.64 -14.55 5.63
N LYS A 45 14.79 -14.00 5.19
CA LYS A 45 15.78 -13.40 6.09
C LYS A 45 16.48 -12.24 5.40
N GLY A 46 16.40 -11.05 5.99
CA GLY A 46 16.96 -9.84 5.38
C GLY A 46 16.34 -9.58 4.01
N VAL A 47 17.16 -9.52 2.99
CA VAL A 47 16.75 -9.29 1.58
C VAL A 47 16.55 -10.58 0.79
N THR A 48 16.58 -11.75 1.43
CA THR A 48 16.46 -13.02 0.74
C THR A 48 15.22 -13.78 1.17
N VAL A 49 14.65 -14.54 0.25
CA VAL A 49 13.54 -15.46 0.47
C VAL A 49 13.92 -16.84 -0.04
N LYS A 50 13.29 -17.85 0.53
CA LYS A 50 13.49 -19.26 0.21
C LYS A 50 12.14 -19.89 -0.08
N ASP A 51 12.08 -20.70 -1.12
CA ASP A 51 10.92 -21.50 -1.44
C ASP A 51 10.95 -22.89 -0.77
N PRO A 52 9.86 -23.69 -0.81
CA PRO A 52 9.81 -25.03 -0.24
C PRO A 52 10.77 -26.03 -0.91
N ASP A 53 11.26 -25.73 -2.11
CA ASP A 53 12.21 -26.54 -2.86
C ASP A 53 13.67 -26.25 -2.50
N GLY A 54 13.91 -25.21 -1.67
CA GLY A 54 15.24 -24.80 -1.22
C GLY A 54 15.89 -23.71 -2.05
N ASN A 55 15.24 -23.26 -3.12
CA ASN A 55 15.76 -22.18 -3.93
C ASN A 55 15.80 -20.85 -3.14
N LEU A 56 16.87 -20.11 -3.33
CA LEU A 56 17.11 -18.82 -2.66
C LEU A 56 17.02 -17.69 -3.68
N TYR A 57 16.19 -16.70 -3.37
CA TYR A 57 15.98 -15.51 -4.20
C TYR A 57 16.41 -14.25 -3.47
N ILE A 58 16.80 -13.25 -4.23
CA ILE A 58 16.99 -11.88 -3.72
C ILE A 58 15.68 -11.12 -3.94
N ASP A 59 15.06 -10.66 -2.87
CA ASP A 59 13.84 -9.85 -2.92
C ASP A 59 14.18 -8.37 -3.12
N ILE A 60 14.11 -7.92 -4.36
CA ILE A 60 14.30 -6.51 -4.72
C ILE A 60 13.01 -5.69 -4.65
N SER A 61 11.86 -6.34 -4.41
CA SER A 61 10.57 -5.67 -4.28
C SER A 61 10.28 -5.19 -2.86
N ALA A 62 10.96 -5.78 -1.87
CA ALA A 62 10.75 -5.52 -0.44
C ALA A 62 9.27 -5.59 -0.02
N GLY A 63 8.49 -6.51 -0.64
CA GLY A 63 7.05 -6.61 -0.40
C GLY A 63 6.30 -5.35 -0.85
N VAL A 64 6.72 -4.75 -1.98
CA VAL A 64 6.25 -3.45 -2.48
C VAL A 64 6.49 -2.33 -1.43
N GLY A 65 7.70 -2.35 -0.83
CA GLY A 65 8.17 -1.32 0.10
C GLY A 65 7.79 -1.53 1.58
N VAL A 66 7.03 -2.55 1.94
CA VAL A 66 6.62 -2.76 3.34
C VAL A 66 7.65 -3.51 4.20
N SER A 67 8.61 -4.21 3.58
CA SER A 67 9.67 -4.95 4.26
C SER A 67 11.00 -4.18 4.30
N SER A 68 10.95 -2.87 4.54
CA SER A 68 12.11 -1.97 4.43
C SER A 68 13.26 -2.28 5.40
N VAL A 69 12.97 -2.91 6.54
CA VAL A 69 14.01 -3.34 7.51
C VAL A 69 14.50 -4.77 7.24
N GLY A 70 14.01 -5.40 6.17
CA GLY A 70 14.28 -6.80 5.85
C GLY A 70 13.32 -7.78 6.54
N ARG A 71 13.27 -8.99 5.98
CA ARG A 71 12.44 -10.07 6.51
C ARG A 71 13.04 -10.65 7.77
N SER A 72 12.20 -11.01 8.71
CA SER A 72 12.59 -11.66 9.98
C SER A 72 13.70 -10.91 10.73
N HIS A 73 13.58 -9.56 10.79
CA HIS A 73 14.57 -8.74 11.48
C HIS A 73 14.65 -9.12 12.97
N PRO A 74 15.82 -9.46 13.53
CA PRO A 74 15.92 -10.03 14.86
C PRO A 74 15.31 -9.18 15.98
N GLN A 75 15.51 -7.85 15.93
CA GLN A 75 14.94 -6.95 16.93
C GLN A 75 13.40 -6.87 16.83
N VAL A 76 12.85 -6.94 15.62
CA VAL A 76 11.39 -6.94 15.41
C VAL A 76 10.80 -8.25 15.94
N LEU A 77 11.41 -9.40 15.61
CA LEU A 77 10.97 -10.69 16.13
C LEU A 77 11.00 -10.74 17.64
N SER A 78 12.10 -10.31 18.27
CA SER A 78 12.24 -10.25 19.74
C SER A 78 11.17 -9.35 20.37
N ALA A 79 10.86 -8.21 19.78
CA ALA A 79 9.82 -7.31 20.27
C ALA A 79 8.42 -7.94 20.17
N ILE A 80 8.12 -8.60 19.05
CA ILE A 80 6.86 -9.33 18.84
C ILE A 80 6.72 -10.46 19.86
N GLU A 81 7.74 -11.29 20.00
CA GLU A 81 7.76 -12.42 20.97
C GLU A 81 7.56 -11.94 22.41
N SER A 82 8.27 -10.88 22.80
CA SER A 82 8.13 -10.30 24.14
C SER A 82 6.72 -9.77 24.39
N GLN A 83 6.15 -9.03 23.42
CA GLN A 83 4.82 -8.44 23.59
C GLN A 83 3.71 -9.48 23.51
N SER A 84 3.85 -10.50 22.66
CA SER A 84 2.83 -11.56 22.51
C SER A 84 2.61 -12.35 23.80
N LYS A 85 3.66 -12.55 24.60
CA LYS A 85 3.58 -13.19 25.93
C LYS A 85 2.89 -12.33 27.00
N ARG A 86 2.67 -11.04 26.74
CA ARG A 86 2.07 -10.09 27.69
C ARG A 86 0.63 -9.75 27.34
N LEU A 87 0.44 -9.25 26.13
CA LEU A 87 -0.88 -8.81 25.65
C LEU A 87 -0.87 -8.69 24.12
N MET A 88 -1.71 -9.47 23.46
CA MET A 88 -1.89 -9.43 22.01
C MET A 88 -2.96 -8.43 21.57
N HIS A 89 -4.01 -8.26 22.37
CA HIS A 89 -5.17 -7.46 22.00
C HIS A 89 -5.66 -6.63 23.19
N ALA A 90 -5.79 -5.34 23.00
CA ALA A 90 -6.21 -4.38 24.04
C ALA A 90 -7.62 -3.82 23.82
N SER A 91 -8.36 -4.28 22.77
CA SER A 91 -9.63 -3.67 22.38
C SER A 91 -9.49 -2.15 22.19
N ASP A 92 -10.45 -1.37 22.67
CA ASP A 92 -10.43 0.10 22.64
C ASP A 92 -9.62 0.73 23.79
N MET A 93 -9.06 -0.10 24.67
CA MET A 93 -8.30 0.39 25.82
C MET A 93 -6.94 0.95 25.38
N SER A 94 -6.44 1.91 26.14
CA SER A 94 -5.11 2.47 25.91
C SER A 94 -4.03 1.41 26.12
N ASN A 95 -3.00 1.45 25.28
CA ASN A 95 -1.86 0.55 25.33
C ASN A 95 -0.56 1.34 25.27
N SER A 96 0.39 1.01 26.15
CA SER A 96 1.67 1.72 26.25
C SER A 96 2.44 1.70 24.92
N LYS A 97 2.50 0.55 24.24
CA LYS A 97 3.26 0.42 22.98
C LYS A 97 2.66 1.25 21.85
N ARG A 98 1.35 1.34 21.77
CA ARG A 98 0.66 2.22 20.82
C ARG A 98 0.95 3.69 21.13
N GLY A 99 0.94 4.07 22.40
CA GLY A 99 1.28 5.43 22.84
C GLY A 99 2.74 5.78 22.56
N GLU A 100 3.68 4.89 22.83
CA GLU A 100 5.10 5.06 22.51
C GLU A 100 5.30 5.27 20.99
N LEU A 101 4.67 4.43 20.16
CA LEU A 101 4.74 4.55 18.70
C LEU A 101 4.15 5.89 18.22
N ALA A 102 3.01 6.33 18.76
CA ALA A 102 2.41 7.61 18.41
C ALA A 102 3.35 8.80 18.70
N LYS A 103 4.06 8.76 19.83
CA LYS A 103 5.07 9.78 20.16
C LYS A 103 6.23 9.77 19.16
N VAL A 104 6.75 8.60 18.80
CA VAL A 104 7.83 8.50 17.81
C VAL A 104 7.36 9.04 16.46
N ILE A 105 6.16 8.67 15.98
CA ILE A 105 5.61 9.20 14.72
C ILE A 105 5.49 10.71 14.77
N SER A 106 4.97 11.27 15.87
CA SER A 106 4.86 12.72 16.04
C SER A 106 6.22 13.43 15.99
N SER A 107 7.25 12.84 16.63
CA SER A 107 8.60 13.44 16.67
C SER A 107 9.31 13.46 15.31
N ILE A 108 8.96 12.56 14.40
CA ILE A 108 9.55 12.49 13.04
C ILE A 108 8.63 13.08 11.96
N ALA A 109 7.49 13.63 12.34
CA ALA A 109 6.56 14.25 11.40
C ALA A 109 7.18 15.47 10.69
N PRO A 110 6.68 15.85 9.50
CA PRO A 110 7.14 17.03 8.78
C PRO A 110 7.08 18.32 9.61
N PRO A 111 7.89 19.34 9.27
CA PRO A 111 7.80 20.65 9.92
C PRO A 111 6.36 21.17 9.94
N GLY A 112 5.95 21.75 11.09
CA GLY A 112 4.57 22.20 11.31
C GLY A 112 3.64 21.15 11.94
N LEU A 113 3.94 19.86 11.79
CA LEU A 113 3.23 18.77 12.45
C LEU A 113 4.08 18.09 13.54
N ARG A 114 5.38 18.34 13.55
CA ARG A 114 6.32 17.72 14.49
C ARG A 114 5.94 18.06 15.93
N ASP A 115 5.84 17.02 16.75
CA ASP A 115 5.40 17.08 18.15
C ASP A 115 4.00 17.70 18.37
N ASN A 116 3.25 17.91 17.29
CA ASN A 116 1.92 18.53 17.28
C ASN A 116 0.93 17.78 16.35
N CYS A 117 0.99 16.46 16.29
CA CYS A 117 0.04 15.67 15.54
C CYS A 117 -0.44 14.46 16.35
N ILE A 118 -1.63 13.98 15.99
CA ILE A 118 -2.25 12.80 16.56
C ILE A 118 -2.28 11.71 15.50
N SER A 119 -1.83 10.50 15.86
CA SER A 119 -1.82 9.35 14.97
C SER A 119 -3.06 8.49 15.14
N TYR A 120 -3.64 8.05 14.05
CA TYR A 120 -4.62 6.98 13.99
C TYR A 120 -3.99 5.72 13.38
N PHE A 121 -4.16 4.58 14.04
CA PHE A 121 -3.62 3.30 13.58
C PHE A 121 -4.70 2.44 12.95
N ALA A 122 -4.44 1.93 11.76
CA ALA A 122 -5.31 1.00 11.04
C ALA A 122 -4.57 -0.31 10.73
N GLN A 123 -5.31 -1.34 10.30
CA GLN A 123 -4.74 -2.65 10.00
C GLN A 123 -3.98 -2.69 8.66
N SER A 124 -4.21 -1.71 7.79
CA SER A 124 -3.61 -1.67 6.46
C SER A 124 -3.60 -0.24 5.90
N GLY A 125 -2.85 -0.02 4.81
CA GLY A 125 -2.90 1.23 4.06
C GLY A 125 -4.31 1.56 3.56
N SER A 126 -5.04 0.57 3.02
CA SER A 126 -6.45 0.75 2.63
C SER A 126 -7.31 1.22 3.80
N GLY A 127 -7.19 0.58 4.97
CA GLY A 127 -7.94 0.99 6.18
C GLY A 127 -7.57 2.38 6.67
N ALA A 128 -6.31 2.78 6.55
CA ALA A 128 -5.87 4.14 6.88
C ALA A 128 -6.50 5.18 5.94
N LEU A 129 -6.54 4.90 4.65
CA LEU A 129 -7.18 5.78 3.66
C LEU A 129 -8.71 5.87 3.83
N GLU A 130 -9.39 4.75 4.12
CA GLU A 130 -10.83 4.77 4.46
C GLU A 130 -11.11 5.73 5.62
N THR A 131 -10.28 5.67 6.66
CA THR A 131 -10.41 6.53 7.85
C THR A 131 -10.05 7.98 7.53
N ALA A 132 -8.99 8.23 6.76
CA ALA A 132 -8.58 9.58 6.35
C ALA A 132 -9.69 10.28 5.55
N ILE A 133 -10.33 9.59 4.61
CA ILE A 133 -11.47 10.11 3.85
C ILE A 133 -12.65 10.46 4.77
N LYS A 134 -12.98 9.58 5.73
CA LYS A 134 -14.03 9.85 6.72
C LYS A 134 -13.73 11.09 7.55
N PHE A 135 -12.50 11.23 8.03
CA PHE A 135 -12.08 12.40 8.82
C PHE A 135 -12.09 13.67 7.98
N ALA A 136 -11.55 13.64 6.76
CA ALA A 136 -11.56 14.78 5.86
C ALA A 136 -12.98 15.30 5.63
N ARG A 137 -13.92 14.41 5.30
CA ARG A 137 -15.34 14.77 5.13
C ARG A 137 -15.96 15.32 6.41
N LYS A 138 -15.70 14.68 7.55
CA LYS A 138 -16.29 15.09 8.85
C LYS A 138 -15.79 16.48 9.28
N VAL A 139 -14.51 16.75 9.11
CA VAL A 139 -13.89 18.01 9.57
C VAL A 139 -14.22 19.16 8.63
N THR A 140 -14.21 18.92 7.33
CA THR A 140 -14.42 19.98 6.33
C THR A 140 -15.90 20.20 5.98
N GLY A 141 -16.77 19.24 6.24
CA GLY A 141 -18.15 19.22 5.74
C GLY A 141 -18.24 18.99 4.21
N ARG A 142 -17.12 18.79 3.52
CA ARG A 142 -17.08 18.58 2.08
C ARG A 142 -17.24 17.10 1.73
N ASN A 143 -18.00 16.80 0.70
CA ASN A 143 -18.28 15.42 0.30
C ASN A 143 -17.32 14.90 -0.78
N GLN A 144 -16.68 15.80 -1.53
CA GLN A 144 -15.87 15.43 -2.67
C GLN A 144 -14.39 15.24 -2.30
N ILE A 145 -13.74 14.33 -3.00
CA ILE A 145 -12.32 14.02 -2.87
C ILE A 145 -11.67 14.16 -4.24
N LEU A 146 -10.63 14.96 -4.33
CA LEU A 146 -9.77 15.02 -5.50
C LEU A 146 -8.67 13.96 -5.39
N ALA A 147 -8.53 13.15 -6.42
CA ALA A 147 -7.48 12.15 -6.57
C ALA A 147 -6.76 12.33 -7.91
N PHE A 148 -5.63 11.66 -8.10
CA PHE A 148 -4.84 11.80 -9.31
C PHE A 148 -4.76 10.50 -10.10
N HIS A 149 -4.75 10.61 -11.42
CA HIS A 149 -4.48 9.46 -12.29
C HIS A 149 -3.08 8.90 -12.05
N GLY A 150 -2.95 7.57 -12.07
CA GLY A 150 -1.71 6.86 -11.76
C GLY A 150 -1.52 6.54 -10.28
N ALA A 151 -2.38 7.03 -9.39
CA ALA A 151 -2.28 6.78 -7.95
C ALA A 151 -2.84 5.42 -7.54
N TYR A 152 -2.18 4.79 -6.55
CA TYR A 152 -2.67 3.62 -5.84
C TYR A 152 -2.82 3.93 -4.34
N HIS A 153 -4.02 3.77 -3.83
CA HIS A 153 -4.39 4.07 -2.43
C HIS A 153 -4.98 2.87 -1.69
N GLY A 154 -5.03 1.72 -2.34
CA GLY A 154 -5.62 0.50 -1.81
C GLY A 154 -6.83 0.05 -2.60
N VAL A 155 -7.42 -1.07 -2.17
CA VAL A 155 -8.46 -1.79 -2.92
C VAL A 155 -9.74 -2.05 -2.11
N TRP A 156 -9.93 -1.37 -0.96
CA TRP A 156 -11.19 -1.37 -0.26
C TRP A 156 -12.15 -0.38 -0.92
N HIS A 157 -13.35 -0.21 -0.38
CA HIS A 157 -14.41 0.50 -1.08
C HIS A 157 -14.07 1.97 -1.41
N ALA A 158 -13.71 2.78 -0.42
CA ALA A 158 -13.36 4.19 -0.66
C ALA A 158 -11.93 4.35 -1.17
N SER A 159 -10.99 3.57 -0.68
CA SER A 159 -9.61 3.60 -1.17
C SER A 159 -9.50 3.15 -2.63
N ASN A 160 -10.35 2.19 -3.09
CA ASN A 160 -10.41 1.83 -4.50
C ASN A 160 -11.08 2.91 -5.36
N ALA A 161 -12.00 3.69 -4.79
CA ALA A 161 -12.60 4.81 -5.51
C ALA A 161 -11.59 5.90 -5.90
N ILE A 162 -10.55 6.11 -5.08
CA ILE A 162 -9.46 7.06 -5.33
C ILE A 162 -8.20 6.42 -5.95
N THR A 163 -8.16 5.09 -6.07
CA THR A 163 -7.15 4.34 -6.82
C THR A 163 -7.48 4.38 -8.30
N THR A 164 -6.46 4.37 -9.15
CA THR A 164 -6.59 4.25 -10.60
C THR A 164 -5.87 3.00 -11.12
N GLY A 165 -6.11 2.64 -12.35
CA GLY A 165 -5.59 1.42 -12.96
C GLY A 165 -6.67 0.35 -13.11
N ASP A 166 -6.86 -0.08 -14.34
CA ASP A 166 -7.90 -1.03 -14.72
C ASP A 166 -7.82 -2.34 -13.92
N GLN A 167 -6.61 -2.81 -13.69
CA GLN A 167 -6.35 -4.04 -12.92
C GLN A 167 -6.91 -4.05 -11.49
N TYR A 168 -7.14 -2.88 -10.89
CA TYR A 168 -7.66 -2.76 -9.52
C TYR A 168 -9.15 -2.47 -9.49
N ARG A 169 -9.71 -2.04 -10.62
CA ARG A 169 -11.05 -1.46 -10.69
C ARG A 169 -12.04 -2.26 -11.54
N SER A 170 -11.57 -2.91 -12.60
CA SER A 170 -12.42 -3.64 -13.54
C SER A 170 -13.26 -4.71 -12.83
N GLY A 171 -14.58 -4.64 -13.00
CA GLY A 171 -15.53 -5.59 -12.41
C GLY A 171 -15.88 -5.38 -10.92
N TYR A 172 -15.28 -4.39 -10.24
CA TYR A 172 -15.50 -4.16 -8.79
C TYR A 172 -16.44 -3.01 -8.44
N GLY A 173 -17.00 -2.33 -9.44
CA GLY A 173 -17.95 -1.22 -9.19
C GLY A 173 -19.34 -1.69 -8.70
N PRO A 174 -20.17 -0.77 -8.24
CA PRO A 174 -19.93 0.67 -8.18
C PRO A 174 -19.00 1.08 -7.02
N PHE A 175 -18.18 2.09 -7.25
CA PHE A 175 -17.30 2.65 -6.23
C PHE A 175 -17.99 3.76 -5.42
N MET A 176 -17.35 4.18 -4.32
CA MET A 176 -17.80 5.33 -3.55
C MET A 176 -17.90 6.57 -4.45
N GLY A 177 -19.04 7.24 -4.41
CA GLY A 177 -19.28 8.50 -5.12
C GLY A 177 -18.52 9.69 -4.52
N GLY A 178 -18.49 10.79 -5.29
CA GLY A 178 -17.86 12.04 -4.88
C GLY A 178 -16.33 12.01 -5.01
N VAL A 179 -15.81 11.28 -5.98
CA VAL A 179 -14.38 11.28 -6.32
C VAL A 179 -14.20 11.89 -7.72
N ILE A 180 -13.30 12.85 -7.81
CA ILE A 180 -12.87 13.50 -9.06
C ILE A 180 -11.40 13.14 -9.27
N HIS A 181 -11.05 12.70 -10.48
CA HIS A 181 -9.67 12.41 -10.84
C HIS A 181 -9.10 13.49 -11.74
N ALA A 182 -7.93 14.01 -11.39
CA ALA A 182 -7.15 14.94 -12.16
C ALA A 182 -5.87 14.28 -12.71
N PRO A 183 -5.29 14.80 -13.80
CA PRO A 183 -4.00 14.33 -14.29
C PRO A 183 -2.89 14.66 -13.29
N TYR A 184 -2.04 13.69 -12.99
CA TYR A 184 -0.80 13.93 -12.26
C TYR A 184 0.22 14.61 -13.21
N PRO A 185 1.01 15.58 -12.75
CA PRO A 185 2.00 16.28 -13.60
C PRO A 185 3.20 15.37 -13.92
N TYR A 186 2.99 14.42 -14.82
CA TYR A 186 4.01 13.46 -15.25
C TYR A 186 4.60 13.90 -16.59
N ALA A 187 5.69 14.65 -16.55
CA ALA A 187 6.29 15.31 -17.71
C ALA A 187 6.59 14.38 -18.89
N TYR A 188 7.00 13.13 -18.61
CA TYR A 188 7.34 12.15 -19.65
C TYR A 188 6.13 11.75 -20.54
N ARG A 189 4.91 11.73 -19.96
CA ARG A 189 3.66 11.34 -20.67
C ARG A 189 2.47 12.17 -20.20
N PHE A 190 2.61 13.48 -20.21
CA PHE A 190 1.52 14.36 -19.83
C PHE A 190 0.43 14.36 -20.91
N PRO A 191 -0.87 14.21 -20.58
CA PRO A 191 -1.92 13.96 -21.57
C PRO A 191 -2.40 15.21 -22.31
N PHE A 192 -2.00 16.41 -21.89
CA PHE A 192 -2.46 17.66 -22.48
C PHE A 192 -1.34 18.42 -23.17
N PRO A 193 -1.68 19.24 -24.21
CA PRO A 193 -0.73 20.18 -24.81
C PRO A 193 -0.21 21.17 -23.77
N LEU A 194 1.10 21.37 -23.72
CA LEU A 194 1.73 22.26 -22.73
C LEU A 194 1.68 23.74 -23.10
N GLY A 195 1.58 24.07 -24.39
CA GLY A 195 1.50 25.46 -24.85
C GLY A 195 2.67 26.34 -24.39
N GLY A 196 3.87 25.75 -24.21
CA GLY A 196 5.05 26.43 -23.69
C GLY A 196 5.12 26.54 -22.16
N LYS A 197 4.17 25.98 -21.44
CA LYS A 197 4.15 25.89 -19.97
C LYS A 197 4.76 24.56 -19.48
N SER A 198 5.07 24.45 -18.20
CA SER A 198 5.41 23.14 -17.60
C SER A 198 4.15 22.31 -17.33
N CYS A 199 4.31 20.98 -17.22
CA CYS A 199 3.16 20.09 -16.96
C CYS A 199 2.53 20.34 -15.59
N GLU A 200 3.30 20.80 -14.59
CA GLU A 200 2.82 21.17 -13.25
C GLU A 200 1.87 22.37 -13.33
N VAL A 201 2.21 23.36 -14.15
CA VAL A 201 1.36 24.55 -14.36
C VAL A 201 0.05 24.14 -15.04
N VAL A 202 0.12 23.35 -16.12
CA VAL A 202 -1.09 22.92 -16.85
C VAL A 202 -1.96 22.01 -15.98
N ALA A 203 -1.36 21.11 -15.19
CA ALA A 203 -2.10 20.27 -14.24
C ALA A 203 -2.76 21.12 -13.15
N GLY A 204 -2.07 22.13 -12.64
CA GLY A 204 -2.60 23.08 -11.66
C GLY A 204 -3.79 23.88 -12.20
N GLU A 205 -3.69 24.42 -13.42
CA GLU A 205 -4.79 25.10 -14.12
C GLU A 205 -6.00 24.20 -14.34
N TYR A 206 -5.78 22.91 -14.62
CA TYR A 206 -6.85 21.94 -14.75
C TYR A 206 -7.56 21.67 -13.41
N VAL A 207 -6.81 21.54 -12.31
CA VAL A 207 -7.38 21.40 -10.97
C VAL A 207 -8.17 22.66 -10.60
N ASP A 208 -7.63 23.84 -10.87
CA ASP A 208 -8.31 25.11 -10.63
C ASP A 208 -9.63 25.21 -11.41
N TYR A 209 -9.62 24.79 -12.67
CA TYR A 209 -10.82 24.67 -13.47
C TYR A 209 -11.86 23.73 -12.84
N LEU A 210 -11.45 22.55 -12.39
CA LEU A 210 -12.35 21.57 -11.73
C LEU A 210 -12.99 22.14 -10.47
N LEU A 211 -12.25 22.91 -9.69
CA LEU A 211 -12.70 23.42 -8.39
C LEU A 211 -13.52 24.71 -8.49
N ASN A 212 -13.27 25.54 -9.48
CA ASN A 212 -13.82 26.90 -9.57
C ASN A 212 -14.81 27.12 -10.72
N THR A 213 -15.01 26.12 -11.59
CA THR A 213 -15.97 26.27 -12.70
C THR A 213 -17.39 25.84 -12.26
N PRO A 214 -18.40 26.67 -12.47
CA PRO A 214 -19.77 26.41 -11.99
C PRO A 214 -20.45 25.20 -12.63
N TYR A 215 -19.87 24.63 -13.67
CA TYR A 215 -20.36 23.44 -14.38
C TYR A 215 -19.70 22.14 -13.94
N THR A 216 -18.72 22.19 -13.07
CA THR A 216 -18.08 21.01 -12.47
C THR A 216 -18.78 20.70 -11.14
N ALA A 217 -18.99 19.44 -10.86
CA ALA A 217 -19.65 18.98 -9.63
C ALA A 217 -18.65 18.89 -8.44
N ALA A 218 -17.64 19.75 -8.40
CA ALA A 218 -16.61 19.75 -7.38
C ALA A 218 -17.01 20.55 -6.13
#